data_d34ee24c8307759005b3026d5fdd84a7
#
_entry.id   d34ee24c8307759005b3026d5fdd84a7
#
_cell.length_a   1.000
_cell.length_b   1.000
_cell.length_c   1.000
_cell.angle_alpha   90.00
_cell.angle_beta   90.00
_cell.angle_gamma   90.00
#
_symmetry.space_group_name_H-M   'P 1'
#
loop_
_entity.id
_entity.type
_entity.pdbx_description
1 polymer ?
#
loop_
_entity_poly.entity_id
_entity_poly.type
_entity_poly.pdbx_seq_one_letter_code
_entity_poly.pdbx_strand_id
1 'polypeptide(L)'
;MSQAGADATDLIRTIGIVDTMIGFPASNFKQYDFIREQLKEGSKDFEFPVEYMFKQVPKELYGRKDPVALTLHEMDRFGVDVGLVGCGDEVSQQALKMHPDRFVASGWVDPNRGMEGIRDMVRQYEAYDVRAFAAFNAGYNPQVAIDDALMYPIYAKCVELDVPIFSCAGVPGPRFPMWPQEVSRIDKVMYDFPELTFVARHGCEPWEALAIKLMLKWPNFYYSTSAFAPKHYPQAIIDYANTRGADKIIYAGYFPMGLSLERIMTDMPDVGFKASVWPKFLRDNARGILKLN
;
A
#
# COMPACT_ATOMS: atom_id res chain seq x y z
N MET A 1 -2.12 -27.70 9.27
CA MET A 1 -1.86 -27.33 7.87
C MET A 1 -2.31 -28.45 6.94
N SER A 2 -3.03 -28.15 5.88
CA SER A 2 -3.32 -29.08 4.79
C SER A 2 -2.06 -29.33 3.96
N GLN A 3 -2.01 -30.43 3.18
CA GLN A 3 -0.90 -30.70 2.22
C GLN A 3 -0.66 -29.48 1.29
N ALA A 4 -1.76 -28.89 0.80
CA ALA A 4 -1.70 -27.68 -0.04
C ALA A 4 -1.08 -26.46 0.68
N GLY A 5 -1.30 -26.32 1.98
CA GLY A 5 -0.69 -25.25 2.78
C GLY A 5 0.82 -25.45 3.01
N ALA A 6 1.27 -26.68 3.14
CA ALA A 6 2.70 -26.98 3.25
C ALA A 6 3.43 -26.66 1.93
N ASP A 7 2.86 -27.08 0.80
CA ASP A 7 3.41 -26.80 -0.54
C ASP A 7 3.46 -25.28 -0.82
N ALA A 8 2.44 -24.52 -0.36
CA ALA A 8 2.42 -23.08 -0.49
C ALA A 8 3.51 -22.39 0.37
N THR A 9 3.74 -22.87 1.59
CA THR A 9 4.77 -22.32 2.49
C THR A 9 6.17 -22.40 1.87
N ASP A 10 6.51 -23.55 1.30
CA ASP A 10 7.82 -23.76 0.66
C ASP A 10 7.96 -22.89 -0.59
N LEU A 11 6.91 -22.77 -1.39
CA LEU A 11 6.89 -21.91 -2.57
C LEU A 11 7.08 -20.43 -2.19
N ILE A 12 6.31 -19.91 -1.21
CA ILE A 12 6.36 -18.52 -0.78
C ILE A 12 7.79 -18.12 -0.36
N ARG A 13 8.50 -18.98 0.37
CA ARG A 13 9.85 -18.73 0.85
C ARG A 13 10.89 -18.55 -0.27
N THR A 14 10.62 -19.03 -1.46
CA THR A 14 11.57 -19.01 -2.60
C THR A 14 11.31 -17.90 -3.60
N ILE A 15 10.22 -17.13 -3.44
CA ILE A 15 9.78 -16.15 -4.45
C ILE A 15 10.62 -14.88 -4.45
N GLY A 16 11.07 -14.42 -3.28
CA GLY A 16 11.66 -13.08 -3.12
C GLY A 16 10.58 -11.99 -3.22
N ILE A 17 9.99 -11.65 -2.07
CA ILE A 17 8.77 -10.83 -1.97
C ILE A 17 9.08 -9.35 -2.22
N VAL A 18 8.21 -8.65 -2.96
CA VAL A 18 8.17 -7.18 -3.02
C VAL A 18 6.98 -6.70 -2.21
N ASP A 19 7.25 -6.05 -1.07
CA ASP A 19 6.21 -5.48 -0.22
C ASP A 19 5.93 -4.03 -0.59
N THR A 20 4.75 -3.75 -1.11
CA THR A 20 4.38 -2.40 -1.58
C THR A 20 3.81 -1.50 -0.48
N MET A 21 3.82 -1.94 0.77
CA MET A 21 3.48 -1.12 1.94
C MET A 21 4.16 -1.64 3.20
N ILE A 22 5.42 -1.31 3.36
CA ILE A 22 6.25 -1.60 4.51
C ILE A 22 6.86 -0.29 5.04
N GLY A 23 7.26 -0.25 6.30
CA GLY A 23 7.87 0.93 6.90
C GLY A 23 8.77 0.61 8.07
N PHE A 24 9.09 1.63 8.84
CA PHE A 24 9.99 1.53 9.97
C PHE A 24 9.24 1.83 11.27
N PRO A 25 9.47 1.06 12.37
CA PRO A 25 8.87 1.37 13.66
C PRO A 25 9.52 2.63 14.25
N ALA A 26 8.86 3.76 14.03
CA ALA A 26 9.33 5.05 14.54
C ALA A 26 9.42 5.07 16.07
N SER A 27 10.12 6.06 16.63
CA SER A 27 10.27 6.22 18.09
C SER A 27 8.94 6.45 18.82
N ASN A 28 7.91 6.88 18.10
CA ASN A 28 6.54 7.10 18.59
C ASN A 28 5.55 7.14 17.42
N PHE A 29 4.24 7.29 17.72
CA PHE A 29 3.19 7.35 16.71
C PHE A 29 2.92 8.75 16.13
N LYS A 30 3.81 9.72 16.30
CA LYS A 30 3.63 11.09 15.79
C LYS A 30 3.50 11.17 14.27
N GLN A 31 4.03 10.22 13.55
CA GLN A 31 3.84 10.11 12.09
C GLN A 31 2.37 10.08 11.66
N TYR A 32 1.44 9.80 12.60
CA TYR A 32 -0.01 9.78 12.35
C TYR A 32 -0.72 11.06 12.85
N ASP A 33 0.01 12.09 13.30
CA ASP A 33 -0.60 13.30 13.86
C ASP A 33 -1.48 14.03 12.85
N PHE A 34 -1.10 14.02 11.57
CA PHE A 34 -1.93 14.57 10.48
C PHE A 34 -3.31 13.93 10.38
N ILE A 35 -3.45 12.66 10.78
CA ILE A 35 -4.72 11.95 10.92
C ILE A 35 -5.41 12.38 12.23
N ARG A 36 -4.67 12.34 13.34
CA ARG A 36 -5.18 12.57 14.69
C ARG A 36 -5.82 13.95 14.86
N GLU A 37 -5.24 14.98 14.24
CA GLU A 37 -5.78 16.35 14.27
C GLU A 37 -7.18 16.48 13.69
N GLN A 38 -7.54 15.59 12.76
CA GLN A 38 -8.85 15.59 12.09
C GLN A 38 -9.87 14.68 12.78
N LEU A 39 -9.44 13.79 13.69
CA LEU A 39 -10.33 12.89 14.41
C LEU A 39 -11.16 13.65 15.44
N LYS A 40 -12.38 13.18 15.66
CA LYS A 40 -13.27 13.68 16.71
C LYS A 40 -13.17 12.80 17.96
N GLU A 41 -13.90 13.18 19.02
CA GLU A 41 -13.88 12.53 20.32
C GLU A 41 -13.89 11.00 20.29
N GLY A 42 -13.25 10.37 21.26
CA GLY A 42 -13.13 8.92 21.39
C GLY A 42 -12.17 8.25 20.41
N SER A 43 -11.69 8.98 19.39
CA SER A 43 -10.72 8.46 18.43
C SER A 43 -9.38 9.20 18.52
N LYS A 44 -9.35 10.39 19.12
CA LYS A 44 -8.12 11.20 19.27
C LYS A 44 -7.11 10.57 20.23
N ASP A 45 -7.59 9.82 21.23
CA ASP A 45 -6.78 9.24 22.29
C ASP A 45 -6.04 7.97 21.87
N PHE A 46 -6.32 7.42 20.69
CA PHE A 46 -5.57 6.28 20.18
C PHE A 46 -4.15 6.67 19.81
N GLU A 47 -3.16 5.93 20.27
CA GLU A 47 -1.77 6.11 19.83
C GLU A 47 -1.65 5.83 18.33
N PHE A 48 -2.23 4.71 17.88
CA PHE A 48 -2.39 4.39 16.47
C PHE A 48 -3.85 4.68 16.07
N PRO A 49 -4.12 5.63 15.16
CA PRO A 49 -5.49 6.13 14.89
C PRO A 49 -6.52 5.09 14.46
N VAL A 50 -6.07 3.91 14.06
CA VAL A 50 -6.93 2.79 13.64
C VAL A 50 -6.74 1.54 14.50
N GLU A 51 -6.17 1.66 15.69
CA GLU A 51 -5.88 0.49 16.56
C GLU A 51 -7.12 -0.31 16.93
N TYR A 52 -8.30 0.30 16.94
CA TYR A 52 -9.56 -0.41 17.18
C TYR A 52 -9.88 -1.49 16.13
N MET A 53 -9.27 -1.43 14.94
CA MET A 53 -9.41 -2.43 13.86
C MET A 53 -8.40 -3.56 13.99
N PHE A 54 -7.31 -3.37 14.73
CA PHE A 54 -6.22 -4.32 14.86
C PHE A 54 -6.15 -4.89 16.28
N LYS A 55 -6.25 -6.21 16.42
CA LYS A 55 -6.16 -6.85 17.74
C LYS A 55 -4.76 -6.76 18.36
N GLN A 56 -3.73 -6.68 17.52
CA GLN A 56 -2.33 -6.73 17.93
C GLN A 56 -1.49 -5.81 17.03
N VAL A 57 -1.47 -4.51 17.36
CA VAL A 57 -0.47 -3.60 16.79
C VAL A 57 0.88 -3.96 17.42
N PRO A 58 1.97 -4.14 16.65
CA PRO A 58 3.28 -4.55 17.19
C PRO A 58 3.98 -3.37 17.89
N LYS A 59 3.36 -2.85 18.96
CA LYS A 59 3.84 -1.67 19.72
C LYS A 59 5.22 -1.89 20.35
N GLU A 60 5.59 -3.13 20.65
CA GLU A 60 6.88 -3.52 21.20
C GLU A 60 8.08 -3.28 20.25
N LEU A 61 7.81 -3.11 18.95
CA LEU A 61 8.82 -2.79 17.96
C LEU A 61 9.18 -1.29 17.96
N TYR A 62 8.29 -0.45 18.44
CA TYR A 62 8.48 1.01 18.42
C TYR A 62 9.47 1.45 19.48
N GLY A 63 10.19 2.54 19.20
CA GLY A 63 11.19 3.10 20.14
C GLY A 63 12.52 2.33 20.19
N ARG A 64 12.76 1.39 19.31
CA ARG A 64 14.05 0.70 19.16
C ARG A 64 15.10 1.66 18.59
N LYS A 65 16.37 1.43 18.95
CA LYS A 65 17.49 2.31 18.55
C LYS A 65 17.73 2.37 17.05
N ASP A 66 17.52 1.25 16.36
CA ASP A 66 17.76 1.12 14.92
C ASP A 66 16.53 0.50 14.24
N PRO A 67 15.56 1.33 13.84
CA PRO A 67 14.37 0.84 13.18
C PRO A 67 14.63 0.30 11.77
N VAL A 68 15.70 0.75 11.09
CA VAL A 68 16.07 0.25 9.76
C VAL A 68 16.63 -1.17 9.86
N ALA A 69 17.59 -1.40 10.73
CA ALA A 69 18.14 -2.74 10.95
C ALA A 69 17.06 -3.73 11.43
N LEU A 70 16.13 -3.29 12.26
CA LEU A 70 15.00 -4.11 12.70
C LEU A 70 14.11 -4.50 11.52
N THR A 71 13.74 -3.55 10.66
CA THR A 71 12.90 -3.84 9.48
C THR A 71 13.63 -4.77 8.51
N LEU A 72 14.93 -4.55 8.24
CA LEU A 72 15.73 -5.46 7.42
C LEU A 72 15.79 -6.88 8.00
N HIS A 73 15.96 -6.99 9.32
CA HIS A 73 15.95 -8.30 9.99
C HIS A 73 14.63 -9.04 9.79
N GLU A 74 13.49 -8.35 9.95
CA GLU A 74 12.17 -8.94 9.69
C GLU A 74 11.97 -9.28 8.21
N MET A 75 12.42 -8.43 7.30
CA MET A 75 12.40 -8.71 5.86
C MET A 75 13.17 -10.00 5.54
N ASP A 76 14.40 -10.14 6.06
CA ASP A 76 15.24 -11.32 5.86
C ASP A 76 14.61 -12.60 6.42
N ARG A 77 14.00 -12.51 7.62
CA ARG A 77 13.28 -13.65 8.24
C ARG A 77 12.17 -14.21 7.36
N PHE A 78 11.50 -13.36 6.59
CA PHE A 78 10.29 -13.71 5.86
C PHE A 78 10.42 -13.62 4.33
N GLY A 79 11.65 -13.45 3.81
CA GLY A 79 11.91 -13.46 2.37
C GLY A 79 11.38 -12.24 1.62
N VAL A 80 11.30 -11.08 2.29
CA VAL A 80 10.99 -9.81 1.64
C VAL A 80 12.27 -9.22 1.08
N ASP A 81 12.42 -9.25 -0.24
CA ASP A 81 13.62 -8.75 -0.92
C ASP A 81 13.61 -7.23 -1.01
N VAL A 82 12.47 -6.65 -1.43
CA VAL A 82 12.33 -5.21 -1.67
C VAL A 82 11.09 -4.67 -0.96
N GLY A 83 11.25 -3.52 -0.29
CA GLY A 83 10.18 -2.77 0.34
C GLY A 83 9.95 -1.40 -0.31
N LEU A 84 8.68 -1.07 -0.63
CA LEU A 84 8.28 0.28 -1.02
C LEU A 84 8.00 1.08 0.25
N VAL A 85 8.85 2.08 0.54
CA VAL A 85 8.82 2.90 1.75
C VAL A 85 8.60 4.37 1.44
N GLY A 86 8.03 5.14 2.36
CA GLY A 86 7.93 6.59 2.22
C GLY A 86 9.31 7.26 2.12
N CYS A 87 9.37 8.50 1.61
CA CYS A 87 10.60 9.31 1.59
C CYS A 87 10.47 10.62 2.37
N GLY A 88 9.41 10.74 3.21
CA GLY A 88 9.08 11.99 3.90
C GLY A 88 9.77 12.22 5.26
N ASP A 89 10.47 11.23 5.81
CA ASP A 89 11.13 11.32 7.12
C ASP A 89 12.60 10.87 7.07
N GLU A 90 13.37 11.28 8.07
CA GLU A 90 14.82 11.04 8.11
C GLU A 90 15.20 9.54 8.13
N VAL A 91 14.41 8.70 8.82
CA VAL A 91 14.67 7.25 8.91
C VAL A 91 14.50 6.60 7.54
N SER A 92 13.42 6.93 6.86
CA SER A 92 13.12 6.45 5.51
C SER A 92 14.17 6.92 4.50
N GLN A 93 14.57 8.20 4.56
CA GLN A 93 15.61 8.78 3.70
C GLN A 93 16.97 8.11 3.91
N GLN A 94 17.33 7.83 5.17
CA GLN A 94 18.54 7.09 5.50
C GLN A 94 18.49 5.66 4.94
N ALA A 95 17.38 4.96 5.11
CA ALA A 95 17.20 3.60 4.61
C ALA A 95 17.34 3.53 3.08
N LEU A 96 16.69 4.44 2.35
CA LEU A 96 16.79 4.54 0.88
C LEU A 96 18.22 4.78 0.41
N LYS A 97 18.99 5.61 1.14
CA LYS A 97 20.38 5.92 0.81
C LYS A 97 21.35 4.77 1.11
N MET A 98 21.16 4.10 2.25
CA MET A 98 22.09 3.07 2.72
C MET A 98 21.79 1.68 2.15
N HIS A 99 20.55 1.42 1.77
CA HIS A 99 20.09 0.11 1.30
C HIS A 99 19.24 0.25 0.01
N PRO A 100 19.80 0.84 -1.07
CA PRO A 100 19.05 1.08 -2.32
C PRO A 100 18.65 -0.21 -3.06
N ASP A 101 19.26 -1.31 -2.73
CA ASP A 101 18.93 -2.67 -3.20
C ASP A 101 17.74 -3.30 -2.46
N ARG A 102 17.40 -2.76 -1.27
CA ARG A 102 16.34 -3.30 -0.39
C ARG A 102 15.12 -2.38 -0.30
N PHE A 103 15.29 -1.09 -0.51
CA PHE A 103 14.20 -0.12 -0.40
C PHE A 103 14.08 0.75 -1.63
N VAL A 104 12.84 0.97 -2.06
CA VAL A 104 12.48 1.90 -3.13
C VAL A 104 11.49 2.95 -2.61
N ALA A 105 11.57 4.16 -3.17
CA ALA A 105 10.84 5.30 -2.64
C ALA A 105 9.39 5.38 -3.13
N SER A 106 8.48 5.65 -2.21
CA SER A 106 7.13 6.16 -2.45
C SER A 106 7.05 7.62 -2.03
N GLY A 107 6.72 8.51 -2.97
CA GLY A 107 6.46 9.90 -2.68
C GLY A 107 5.05 10.10 -2.10
N TRP A 108 4.83 11.29 -1.55
CA TRP A 108 3.55 11.76 -1.05
C TRP A 108 3.21 13.12 -1.66
N VAL A 109 1.92 13.36 -1.92
CA VAL A 109 1.45 14.63 -2.43
C VAL A 109 0.17 15.05 -1.74
N ASP A 110 0.04 16.35 -1.45
CA ASP A 110 -1.20 16.97 -0.98
C ASP A 110 -1.80 17.83 -2.10
N PRO A 111 -2.97 17.43 -2.66
CA PRO A 111 -3.64 18.16 -3.73
C PRO A 111 -4.07 19.58 -3.30
N ASN A 112 -4.29 19.82 -2.02
CA ASN A 112 -4.67 21.14 -1.49
C ASN A 112 -3.56 22.18 -1.64
N ARG A 113 -2.32 21.76 -1.89
CA ARG A 113 -1.17 22.65 -2.10
C ARG A 113 -1.03 23.13 -3.56
N GLY A 114 -1.92 22.68 -4.46
CA GLY A 114 -1.92 23.09 -5.87
C GLY A 114 -0.56 22.91 -6.53
N MET A 115 -0.05 23.93 -7.23
CA MET A 115 1.24 23.87 -7.93
C MET A 115 2.44 23.60 -7.02
N GLU A 116 2.39 23.99 -5.76
CA GLU A 116 3.47 23.67 -4.82
C GLU A 116 3.54 22.16 -4.55
N GLY A 117 2.38 21.49 -4.42
CA GLY A 117 2.33 20.04 -4.34
C GLY A 117 2.95 19.35 -5.55
N ILE A 118 2.70 19.87 -6.77
CA ILE A 118 3.31 19.33 -8.00
C ILE A 118 4.83 19.54 -8.00
N ARG A 119 5.32 20.70 -7.56
CA ARG A 119 6.78 20.94 -7.42
C ARG A 119 7.40 19.99 -6.39
N ASP A 120 6.68 19.70 -5.29
CA ASP A 120 7.13 18.72 -4.30
C ASP A 120 7.23 17.31 -4.88
N MET A 121 6.29 16.90 -5.74
CA MET A 121 6.38 15.60 -6.44
C MET A 121 7.67 15.52 -7.26
N VAL A 122 7.99 16.57 -8.04
CA VAL A 122 9.21 16.60 -8.87
C VAL A 122 10.46 16.54 -7.98
N ARG A 123 10.52 17.34 -6.91
CA ARG A 123 11.65 17.32 -5.96
C ARG A 123 11.87 15.93 -5.34
N GLN A 124 10.79 15.28 -4.90
CA GLN A 124 10.86 13.92 -4.33
C GLN A 124 11.34 12.90 -5.38
N TYR A 125 10.81 12.99 -6.62
CA TYR A 125 11.19 12.11 -7.71
C TYR A 125 12.68 12.22 -8.04
N GLU A 126 13.20 13.46 -8.19
CA GLU A 126 14.60 13.72 -8.49
C GLU A 126 15.54 13.33 -7.34
N ALA A 127 15.11 13.55 -6.10
CA ALA A 127 15.96 13.31 -4.91
C ALA A 127 16.07 11.83 -4.52
N TYR A 128 15.01 11.04 -4.74
CA TYR A 128 14.90 9.68 -4.18
C TYR A 128 14.58 8.60 -5.23
N ASP A 129 14.57 8.91 -6.52
CA ASP A 129 14.16 7.97 -7.56
C ASP A 129 12.80 7.31 -7.24
N VAL A 130 11.79 8.16 -6.97
CA VAL A 130 10.46 7.72 -6.54
C VAL A 130 9.85 6.77 -7.58
N ARG A 131 9.42 5.60 -7.14
CA ARG A 131 8.81 4.56 -7.98
C ARG A 131 7.30 4.52 -7.91
N ALA A 132 6.69 5.27 -7.00
CA ALA A 132 5.24 5.42 -6.86
C ALA A 132 4.91 6.68 -6.07
N PHE A 133 3.71 7.24 -6.27
CA PHE A 133 3.16 8.24 -5.35
C PHE A 133 2.00 7.66 -4.56
N ALA A 134 1.89 8.05 -3.29
CA ALA A 134 0.80 7.64 -2.42
C ALA A 134 -0.21 8.77 -2.25
N ALA A 135 -1.51 8.42 -2.20
CA ALA A 135 -2.61 9.31 -1.93
C ALA A 135 -3.54 8.74 -0.85
N PHE A 136 -3.99 9.60 0.06
CA PHE A 136 -4.96 9.25 1.09
C PHE A 136 -6.11 10.26 1.07
N ASN A 137 -7.06 10.05 0.16
CA ASN A 137 -8.09 11.01 -0.19
C ASN A 137 -9.00 11.42 0.98
N ALA A 138 -9.36 10.48 1.85
CA ALA A 138 -10.10 10.78 3.08
C ALA A 138 -9.27 11.46 4.17
N GLY A 139 -7.95 11.34 4.11
CA GLY A 139 -7.02 11.93 5.09
C GLY A 139 -6.54 13.33 4.75
N TYR A 140 -6.81 13.83 3.56
CA TYR A 140 -6.52 15.23 3.23
C TYR A 140 -7.39 16.20 4.02
N ASN A 141 -6.90 17.40 4.29
CA ASN A 141 -7.65 18.44 4.99
C ASN A 141 -7.55 19.79 4.24
N PRO A 142 -8.64 20.20 3.55
CA PRO A 142 -9.93 19.52 3.37
C PRO A 142 -9.81 18.21 2.57
N GLN A 143 -10.78 17.31 2.77
CA GLN A 143 -10.85 16.05 2.03
C GLN A 143 -10.99 16.31 0.51
N VAL A 144 -10.30 15.49 -0.29
CA VAL A 144 -10.31 15.59 -1.76
C VAL A 144 -10.66 14.22 -2.34
N ALA A 145 -11.72 14.16 -3.15
CA ALA A 145 -12.17 12.90 -3.74
C ALA A 145 -11.19 12.37 -4.80
N ILE A 146 -11.20 11.06 -5.03
CA ILE A 146 -10.37 10.40 -6.06
C ILE A 146 -10.56 11.07 -7.43
N ASP A 147 -11.80 11.43 -7.79
CA ASP A 147 -12.14 12.04 -9.09
C ASP A 147 -12.25 13.58 -9.04
N ASP A 148 -11.76 14.22 -7.96
CA ASP A 148 -11.75 15.66 -7.83
C ASP A 148 -10.78 16.33 -8.82
N ALA A 149 -11.13 17.50 -9.32
CA ALA A 149 -10.30 18.29 -10.22
C ALA A 149 -8.90 18.61 -9.63
N LEU A 150 -8.78 18.73 -8.29
CA LEU A 150 -7.51 18.94 -7.61
C LEU A 150 -6.55 17.75 -7.74
N MET A 151 -7.07 16.54 -7.96
CA MET A 151 -6.25 15.34 -8.18
C MET A 151 -5.71 15.25 -9.62
N TYR A 152 -6.34 15.87 -10.60
CA TYR A 152 -6.00 15.73 -12.02
C TYR A 152 -4.57 16.16 -12.36
N PRO A 153 -4.05 17.31 -11.86
CA PRO A 153 -2.64 17.66 -12.05
C PRO A 153 -1.66 16.61 -11.50
N ILE A 154 -2.03 15.93 -10.40
CA ILE A 154 -1.23 14.85 -9.80
C ILE A 154 -1.22 13.63 -10.72
N TYR A 155 -2.40 13.22 -11.24
CA TYR A 155 -2.50 12.10 -12.18
C TYR A 155 -1.71 12.38 -13.46
N ALA A 156 -1.86 13.58 -14.02
CA ALA A 156 -1.08 14.01 -15.20
C ALA A 156 0.43 13.94 -14.92
N LYS A 157 0.87 14.36 -13.72
CA LYS A 157 2.29 14.29 -13.34
C LYS A 157 2.74 12.84 -13.13
N CYS A 158 1.93 11.95 -12.57
CA CYS A 158 2.25 10.53 -12.48
C CYS A 158 2.42 9.89 -13.87
N VAL A 159 1.55 10.24 -14.84
CA VAL A 159 1.68 9.80 -16.23
C VAL A 159 2.96 10.34 -16.87
N GLU A 160 3.26 11.65 -16.70
CA GLU A 160 4.49 12.29 -17.23
C GLU A 160 5.76 11.64 -16.67
N LEU A 161 5.79 11.34 -15.36
CA LEU A 161 6.93 10.70 -14.69
C LEU A 161 6.96 9.18 -14.89
N ASP A 162 5.91 8.63 -15.51
CA ASP A 162 5.71 7.18 -15.75
C ASP A 162 5.83 6.36 -14.46
N VAL A 163 5.15 6.82 -13.39
CA VAL A 163 5.06 6.17 -12.07
C VAL A 163 3.61 5.93 -11.67
N PRO A 164 3.29 4.85 -10.97
CA PRO A 164 1.93 4.58 -10.50
C PRO A 164 1.51 5.50 -9.36
N ILE A 165 0.18 5.71 -9.25
CA ILE A 165 -0.45 6.26 -8.04
C ILE A 165 -1.03 5.12 -7.19
N PHE A 166 -0.66 5.06 -5.91
CA PHE A 166 -1.24 4.16 -4.91
C PHE A 166 -2.21 4.95 -4.05
N SER A 167 -3.49 4.84 -4.32
CA SER A 167 -4.54 5.59 -3.64
C SER A 167 -5.38 4.71 -2.72
N CYS A 168 -5.65 5.19 -1.50
CA CYS A 168 -6.59 4.53 -0.61
C CYS A 168 -7.99 4.51 -1.23
N ALA A 169 -8.65 3.35 -1.24
CA ALA A 169 -9.99 3.16 -1.76
C ALA A 169 -10.81 2.24 -0.85
N GLY A 170 -12.10 2.48 -0.74
CA GLY A 170 -12.97 1.80 0.21
C GLY A 170 -13.20 2.63 1.48
N VAL A 171 -13.78 2.01 2.50
CA VAL A 171 -14.04 2.67 3.79
C VAL A 171 -12.72 2.93 4.51
N PRO A 172 -12.40 4.20 4.86
CA PRO A 172 -11.14 4.52 5.53
C PRO A 172 -11.10 3.91 6.94
N GLY A 173 -9.91 3.43 7.34
CA GLY A 173 -9.68 2.96 8.70
C GLY A 173 -9.87 4.05 9.76
N PRO A 174 -9.26 5.24 9.67
CA PRO A 174 -9.58 6.35 10.55
C PRO A 174 -11.05 6.75 10.40
N ARG A 175 -11.67 7.19 11.50
CA ARG A 175 -13.10 7.59 11.55
C ARG A 175 -13.35 8.90 10.81
N PHE A 176 -13.09 8.89 9.52
CA PHE A 176 -13.36 9.96 8.55
C PHE A 176 -14.60 9.65 7.71
N PRO A 177 -15.27 10.66 7.12
CA PRO A 177 -16.24 10.42 6.06
C PRO A 177 -15.59 9.69 4.89
N MET A 178 -16.24 8.64 4.39
CA MET A 178 -15.68 7.73 3.37
C MET A 178 -15.81 8.22 1.92
N TRP A 179 -16.68 9.20 1.68
CA TRP A 179 -17.09 9.64 0.34
C TRP A 179 -15.92 9.94 -0.63
N PRO A 180 -14.74 10.41 -0.18
CA PRO A 180 -13.65 10.68 -1.11
C PRO A 180 -13.03 9.41 -1.72
N GLN A 181 -13.21 8.26 -1.05
CA GLN A 181 -12.59 6.98 -1.39
C GLN A 181 -13.57 5.95 -1.98
N GLU A 182 -14.75 6.38 -2.40
CA GLU A 182 -15.69 5.48 -3.07
C GLU A 182 -15.08 4.90 -4.35
N VAL A 183 -15.11 3.58 -4.47
CA VAL A 183 -14.45 2.84 -5.57
C VAL A 183 -15.03 3.21 -6.95
N SER A 184 -16.29 3.62 -7.02
CA SER A 184 -16.95 4.09 -8.24
C SER A 184 -16.24 5.29 -8.91
N ARG A 185 -15.58 6.13 -8.12
CA ARG A 185 -14.86 7.33 -8.58
C ARG A 185 -13.64 7.00 -9.44
N ILE A 186 -13.06 5.81 -9.25
CA ILE A 186 -11.90 5.33 -10.02
C ILE A 186 -12.26 5.18 -11.51
N ASP A 187 -13.51 4.84 -11.83
CA ASP A 187 -13.94 4.62 -13.21
C ASP A 187 -13.72 5.86 -14.09
N LYS A 188 -14.07 7.04 -13.56
CA LYS A 188 -13.88 8.30 -14.27
C LYS A 188 -12.41 8.65 -14.45
N VAL A 189 -11.60 8.45 -13.41
CA VAL A 189 -10.15 8.72 -13.46
C VAL A 189 -9.47 7.85 -14.52
N MET A 190 -9.78 6.55 -14.56
CA MET A 190 -9.22 5.64 -15.55
C MET A 190 -9.68 5.95 -16.99
N TYR A 191 -10.86 6.54 -17.14
CA TYR A 191 -11.34 7.01 -18.44
C TYR A 191 -10.60 8.27 -18.92
N ASP A 192 -10.37 9.22 -17.99
CA ASP A 192 -9.73 10.50 -18.31
C ASP A 192 -8.20 10.36 -18.47
N PHE A 193 -7.58 9.37 -17.80
CA PHE A 193 -6.14 9.09 -17.80
C PHE A 193 -5.87 7.61 -18.14
N PRO A 194 -6.05 7.20 -19.39
CA PRO A 194 -5.89 5.78 -19.79
C PRO A 194 -4.44 5.26 -19.63
N GLU A 195 -3.44 6.13 -19.59
CA GLU A 195 -2.03 5.79 -19.37
C GLU A 195 -1.68 5.63 -17.88
N LEU A 196 -2.51 6.17 -16.98
CA LEU A 196 -2.24 6.15 -15.55
C LEU A 196 -2.29 4.71 -14.99
N THR A 197 -1.21 4.30 -14.34
CA THR A 197 -1.24 3.08 -13.50
C THR A 197 -1.80 3.46 -12.13
N PHE A 198 -2.99 2.95 -11.82
CA PHE A 198 -3.70 3.21 -10.56
C PHE A 198 -3.76 1.94 -9.70
N VAL A 199 -3.29 2.00 -8.47
CA VAL A 199 -3.35 0.91 -7.49
C VAL A 199 -4.26 1.31 -6.33
N ALA A 200 -5.37 0.61 -6.17
CA ALA A 200 -6.25 0.79 -5.02
C ALA A 200 -5.65 0.11 -3.78
N ARG A 201 -5.42 0.87 -2.72
CA ARG A 201 -4.96 0.39 -1.41
C ARG A 201 -6.14 0.06 -0.49
N HIS A 202 -5.88 -0.81 0.49
CA HIS A 202 -6.77 -1.12 1.62
C HIS A 202 -8.06 -1.84 1.23
N GLY A 203 -8.00 -2.68 0.20
CA GLY A 203 -9.00 -3.72 -0.01
C GLY A 203 -10.30 -3.30 -0.69
N CYS A 204 -10.54 -2.01 -0.96
CA CYS A 204 -11.76 -1.52 -1.63
C CYS A 204 -13.08 -1.86 -0.91
N GLU A 205 -13.05 -2.34 0.34
CA GLU A 205 -14.28 -2.72 1.06
C GLU A 205 -15.25 -1.54 1.25
N PRO A 206 -16.55 -1.77 1.07
CA PRO A 206 -17.27 -3.01 0.72
C PRO A 206 -17.54 -3.18 -0.80
N TRP A 207 -16.73 -2.59 -1.67
CA TRP A 207 -16.94 -2.56 -3.13
C TRP A 207 -16.00 -3.50 -3.90
N GLU A 208 -15.60 -4.66 -3.33
CA GLU A 208 -14.67 -5.60 -3.95
C GLU A 208 -15.20 -6.12 -5.30
N ALA A 209 -16.50 -6.41 -5.39
CA ALA A 209 -17.14 -6.83 -6.64
C ALA A 209 -17.07 -5.75 -7.73
N LEU A 210 -17.21 -4.47 -7.35
CA LEU A 210 -17.02 -3.35 -8.26
C LEU A 210 -15.55 -3.21 -8.67
N ALA A 211 -14.62 -3.31 -7.72
CA ALA A 211 -13.18 -3.27 -8.00
C ALA A 211 -12.76 -4.35 -9.01
N ILE A 212 -13.30 -5.57 -8.88
CA ILE A 212 -13.09 -6.67 -9.85
C ILE A 212 -13.60 -6.26 -11.23
N LYS A 213 -14.80 -5.66 -11.34
CA LYS A 213 -15.33 -5.20 -12.62
C LYS A 213 -14.49 -4.09 -13.23
N LEU A 214 -13.97 -3.19 -12.41
CA LEU A 214 -13.07 -2.12 -12.87
C LEU A 214 -11.70 -2.67 -13.31
N MET A 215 -11.14 -3.67 -12.61
CA MET A 215 -9.91 -4.34 -13.04
C MET A 215 -10.07 -5.10 -14.37
N LEU A 216 -11.25 -5.64 -14.64
CA LEU A 216 -11.59 -6.24 -15.94
C LEU A 216 -11.75 -5.19 -17.04
N LYS A 217 -12.29 -4.01 -16.70
CA LYS A 217 -12.56 -2.92 -17.64
C LYS A 217 -11.28 -2.12 -17.99
N TRP A 218 -10.43 -1.86 -17.00
CA TRP A 218 -9.27 -0.99 -17.13
C TRP A 218 -7.95 -1.75 -17.02
N PRO A 219 -7.14 -1.77 -18.08
CA PRO A 219 -5.89 -2.54 -18.11
C PRO A 219 -4.87 -2.08 -17.06
N ASN A 220 -4.84 -0.79 -16.72
CA ASN A 220 -3.87 -0.18 -15.79
C ASN A 220 -4.42 0.01 -14.37
N PHE A 221 -5.54 -0.62 -14.02
CA PHE A 221 -6.08 -0.63 -12.66
C PHE A 221 -5.68 -1.91 -11.93
N TYR A 222 -5.16 -1.76 -10.70
CA TYR A 222 -4.66 -2.83 -9.84
C TYR A 222 -5.25 -2.73 -8.43
N TYR A 223 -5.19 -3.84 -7.69
CA TYR A 223 -5.69 -3.97 -6.33
C TYR A 223 -4.56 -4.38 -5.38
N SER A 224 -4.41 -3.70 -4.25
CA SER A 224 -3.43 -4.00 -3.21
C SER A 224 -4.12 -4.48 -1.93
N THR A 225 -3.56 -5.53 -1.33
CA THR A 225 -4.10 -6.19 -0.13
C THR A 225 -3.71 -5.52 1.19
N SER A 226 -3.10 -4.34 1.16
CA SER A 226 -2.64 -3.64 2.36
C SER A 226 -3.71 -3.50 3.46
N ALA A 227 -3.28 -3.45 4.70
CA ALA A 227 -4.09 -3.33 5.91
C ALA A 227 -4.92 -4.55 6.31
N PHE A 228 -4.93 -5.62 5.52
CA PHE A 228 -5.62 -6.87 5.85
C PHE A 228 -4.63 -7.98 6.19
N ALA A 229 -4.87 -8.68 7.30
CA ALA A 229 -4.21 -9.96 7.51
C ALA A 229 -4.72 -10.97 6.46
N PRO A 230 -3.86 -11.85 5.90
CA PRO A 230 -4.21 -12.72 4.77
C PRO A 230 -5.48 -13.55 4.97
N LYS A 231 -5.76 -14.00 6.19
CA LYS A 231 -7.00 -14.72 6.52
C LYS A 231 -8.29 -13.92 6.34
N HIS A 232 -8.18 -12.60 6.15
CA HIS A 232 -9.31 -11.69 5.93
C HIS A 232 -9.37 -11.19 4.48
N TYR A 233 -8.54 -11.73 3.58
CA TYR A 233 -8.66 -11.36 2.17
C TYR A 233 -10.04 -11.76 1.64
N PRO A 234 -10.75 -10.88 0.93
CA PRO A 234 -12.08 -11.16 0.43
C PRO A 234 -12.08 -12.36 -0.53
N GLN A 235 -13.00 -13.31 -0.33
CA GLN A 235 -13.10 -14.51 -1.17
C GLN A 235 -13.25 -14.15 -2.66
N ALA A 236 -14.02 -13.11 -2.99
CA ALA A 236 -14.19 -12.67 -4.37
C ALA A 236 -12.87 -12.26 -5.04
N ILE A 237 -11.94 -11.65 -4.29
CA ILE A 237 -10.61 -11.29 -4.77
C ILE A 237 -9.74 -12.54 -4.98
N ILE A 238 -9.82 -13.50 -4.06
CA ILE A 238 -9.11 -14.79 -4.18
C ILE A 238 -9.60 -15.55 -5.43
N ASP A 239 -10.90 -15.63 -5.62
CA ASP A 239 -11.51 -16.30 -6.78
C ASP A 239 -11.14 -15.60 -8.10
N TYR A 240 -11.11 -14.26 -8.09
CA TYR A 240 -10.68 -13.48 -9.25
C TYR A 240 -9.20 -13.71 -9.57
N ALA A 241 -8.32 -13.67 -8.58
CA ALA A 241 -6.90 -13.96 -8.74
C ALA A 241 -6.66 -15.37 -9.31
N ASN A 242 -7.41 -16.36 -8.81
CA ASN A 242 -7.32 -17.75 -9.24
C ASN A 242 -7.86 -18.02 -10.66
N THR A 243 -8.48 -17.04 -11.30
CA THR A 243 -9.10 -17.18 -12.63
C THR A 243 -8.52 -16.21 -13.67
N ARG A 244 -8.81 -14.93 -13.55
CA ARG A 244 -8.46 -13.89 -14.54
C ARG A 244 -7.57 -12.79 -14.00
N GLY A 245 -7.47 -12.66 -12.66
CA GLY A 245 -6.90 -11.51 -11.99
C GLY A 245 -5.51 -11.71 -11.42
N ALA A 246 -4.82 -12.80 -11.74
CA ALA A 246 -3.49 -13.07 -11.20
C ALA A 246 -2.50 -11.92 -11.44
N ASP A 247 -2.63 -11.22 -12.57
CA ASP A 247 -1.78 -10.08 -12.95
C ASP A 247 -2.26 -8.73 -12.41
N LYS A 248 -3.30 -8.72 -11.57
CA LYS A 248 -3.97 -7.50 -11.09
C LYS A 248 -3.87 -7.29 -9.58
N ILE A 249 -3.51 -8.33 -8.83
CA ILE A 249 -3.48 -8.30 -7.37
C ILE A 249 -2.04 -8.17 -6.91
N ILE A 250 -1.78 -7.22 -6.01
CA ILE A 250 -0.44 -6.86 -5.53
C ILE A 250 -0.38 -7.03 -4.02
N TYR A 251 0.68 -7.65 -3.54
CA TYR A 251 0.95 -7.80 -2.12
C TYR A 251 1.37 -6.49 -1.46
N ALA A 252 0.85 -6.27 -0.27
CA ALA A 252 1.27 -5.22 0.65
C ALA A 252 1.04 -5.69 2.09
N GLY A 253 2.10 -5.67 2.92
CA GLY A 253 2.11 -6.28 4.23
C GLY A 253 1.56 -5.42 5.37
N TYR A 254 1.65 -4.11 5.28
CA TYR A 254 1.26 -3.15 6.31
C TYR A 254 2.11 -3.21 7.60
N PHE A 255 3.34 -3.73 7.51
CA PHE A 255 4.31 -3.73 8.62
C PHE A 255 5.02 -2.36 8.74
N PRO A 256 5.27 -1.82 9.93
CA PRO A 256 4.83 -2.27 11.26
C PRO A 256 3.53 -1.60 11.71
N MET A 257 2.80 -0.93 10.83
CA MET A 257 1.68 -0.03 11.17
C MET A 257 0.57 -0.73 11.96
N GLY A 258 0.05 -1.85 11.47
CA GLY A 258 -1.01 -2.58 12.15
C GLY A 258 -0.78 -4.09 12.25
N LEU A 259 0.23 -4.62 11.55
CA LEU A 259 0.52 -6.05 11.45
C LEU A 259 2.02 -6.32 11.57
N SER A 260 2.40 -7.43 12.23
CA SER A 260 3.74 -7.98 12.16
C SER A 260 3.91 -8.83 10.90
N LEU A 261 5.13 -8.91 10.35
CA LEU A 261 5.42 -9.81 9.23
C LEU A 261 5.21 -11.28 9.62
N GLU A 262 5.53 -11.66 10.86
CA GLU A 262 5.26 -13.00 11.38
C GLU A 262 3.79 -13.38 11.27
N ARG A 263 2.89 -12.48 11.67
CA ARG A 263 1.44 -12.71 11.58
C ARG A 263 1.00 -12.86 10.13
N ILE A 264 1.48 -11.98 9.25
CA ILE A 264 1.14 -12.02 7.83
C ILE A 264 1.61 -13.32 7.20
N MET A 265 2.86 -13.69 7.40
CA MET A 265 3.46 -14.88 6.76
C MET A 265 2.96 -16.20 7.37
N THR A 266 2.46 -16.17 8.60
CA THR A 266 1.78 -17.33 9.21
C THR A 266 0.42 -17.59 8.57
N ASP A 267 -0.36 -16.53 8.32
CA ASP A 267 -1.70 -16.64 7.72
C ASP A 267 -1.64 -16.82 6.17
N MET A 268 -0.52 -16.45 5.52
CA MET A 268 -0.39 -16.38 4.06
C MET A 268 -0.65 -17.72 3.33
N PRO A 269 -0.09 -18.87 3.75
CA PRO A 269 -0.26 -20.13 3.04
C PRO A 269 -1.71 -20.62 2.96
N ASP A 270 -2.56 -20.14 3.86
CA ASP A 270 -3.97 -20.57 3.97
C ASP A 270 -4.93 -19.69 3.17
N VAL A 271 -4.44 -18.69 2.41
CA VAL A 271 -5.27 -17.80 1.55
C VAL A 271 -6.02 -18.57 0.47
N GLY A 272 -5.46 -19.68 -0.03
CA GLY A 272 -6.12 -20.48 -1.07
C GLY A 272 -5.82 -20.03 -2.50
N PHE A 273 -4.73 -19.31 -2.73
CA PHE A 273 -4.24 -19.04 -4.08
C PHE A 273 -3.68 -20.31 -4.73
N LYS A 274 -3.87 -20.42 -6.05
CA LYS A 274 -3.21 -21.43 -6.88
C LYS A 274 -1.70 -21.16 -6.93
N ALA A 275 -0.90 -22.21 -7.11
CA ALA A 275 0.56 -22.11 -7.19
C ALA A 275 1.04 -21.06 -8.22
N SER A 276 0.36 -20.93 -9.35
CA SER A 276 0.67 -19.96 -10.41
C SER A 276 0.38 -18.49 -10.05
N VAL A 277 -0.42 -18.23 -9.01
CA VAL A 277 -0.76 -16.88 -8.56
C VAL A 277 0.33 -16.30 -7.65
N TRP A 278 0.95 -17.13 -6.82
CA TRP A 278 1.90 -16.69 -5.81
C TRP A 278 3.05 -15.83 -6.33
N PRO A 279 3.79 -16.21 -7.39
CA PRO A 279 4.88 -15.37 -7.90
C PRO A 279 4.38 -14.00 -8.39
N LYS A 280 3.23 -13.98 -9.06
CA LYS A 280 2.62 -12.74 -9.57
C LYS A 280 2.20 -11.82 -8.43
N PHE A 281 1.46 -12.37 -7.46
CA PHE A 281 0.95 -11.64 -6.30
C PHE A 281 2.06 -11.07 -5.42
N LEU A 282 3.06 -11.90 -5.08
CA LEU A 282 4.09 -11.53 -4.12
C LEU A 282 5.25 -10.72 -4.72
N ARG A 283 5.45 -10.78 -6.05
CA ARG A 283 6.62 -10.18 -6.68
C ARG A 283 6.36 -9.55 -8.03
N ASP A 284 5.93 -10.35 -9.03
CA ASP A 284 6.04 -9.98 -10.44
C ASP A 284 5.19 -8.75 -10.79
N ASN A 285 3.95 -8.68 -10.27
CA ASN A 285 3.06 -7.55 -10.52
C ASN A 285 3.65 -6.25 -9.94
N ALA A 286 4.19 -6.30 -8.72
CA ALA A 286 4.82 -5.15 -8.10
C ALA A 286 6.09 -4.74 -8.86
N ARG A 287 6.96 -5.68 -9.25
CA ARG A 287 8.16 -5.40 -10.06
C ARG A 287 7.79 -4.71 -11.36
N GLY A 288 6.76 -5.21 -12.04
CA GLY A 288 6.31 -4.65 -13.32
C GLY A 288 5.86 -3.20 -13.20
N ILE A 289 4.95 -2.88 -12.26
CA ILE A 289 4.42 -1.52 -12.12
C ILE A 289 5.42 -0.53 -11.51
N LEU A 290 6.33 -0.99 -10.64
CA LEU A 290 7.39 -0.17 -10.02
C LEU A 290 8.66 -0.11 -10.89
N LYS A 291 8.71 -0.85 -12.00
CA LYS A 291 9.84 -0.94 -12.93
C LYS A 291 11.14 -1.32 -12.22
N LEU A 292 11.06 -2.36 -11.39
CA LEU A 292 12.23 -2.92 -10.70
C LEU A 292 12.90 -3.97 -11.59
N ASN A 293 14.21 -3.85 -11.73
CA ASN A 293 15.04 -4.79 -12.50
C ASN A 293 15.12 -6.18 -11.86
#